data_27965b360ec2eb98f3fef2a493ab012c
#
_entry.id   27965b360ec2eb98f3fef2a493ab012c
#
_cell.length_a   1.000
_cell.length_b   1.000
_cell.length_c   1.000
_cell.angle_alpha   90.00
_cell.angle_beta   90.00
_cell.angle_gamma   90.00
#
_symmetry.space_group_name_H-M   'P 1'
#
loop_
_entity.id
_entity.type
_entity.pdbx_description
1 polymer ?
#
loop_
_entity_poly.entity_id
_entity_poly.type
_entity_poly.pdbx_seq_one_letter_code
_entity_poly.pdbx_strand_id
1 'polypeptide(L)'
;TREYLGPVRYISNESSGKQGYEIAIALDKLGIKTTLISGPSNFISPKSIKVKKITSADEMFNEVKKTLPVDLAVCAAAVTDVKPTKRNKEKIKKSSLDLNSINVIKNRDILEFISKNNKNRPRIVAGFSAETQNVNKNSFIKLKDKYCDFIFANDVSKKGIGFNSEYNKVSVIDKKGKIKTIPKNKKSFIANKIAQILLDKLVDDRNIN
;
A
#
# COMPACT_ATOMS: atom_id res chain seq x y z
N THR A 1 3.71 -6.91 4.24
CA THR A 1 3.37 -8.30 4.62
C THR A 1 4.61 -9.12 4.93
N ARG A 2 4.41 -10.28 5.56
CA ARG A 2 5.46 -11.27 5.85
C ARG A 2 5.04 -12.61 5.28
N GLU A 3 5.84 -13.13 4.37
CA GLU A 3 5.58 -14.43 3.73
C GLU A 3 6.50 -15.49 4.33
N TYR A 4 5.96 -16.30 5.23
CA TYR A 4 6.72 -17.22 6.05
C TYR A 4 7.24 -18.43 5.27
N LEU A 5 8.56 -18.66 5.35
CA LEU A 5 9.24 -19.89 4.96
C LEU A 5 9.06 -21.00 6.00
N GLY A 6 8.94 -20.61 7.26
CA GLY A 6 8.76 -21.46 8.42
C GLY A 6 8.48 -20.63 9.67
N PRO A 7 8.50 -21.22 10.89
CA PRO A 7 8.08 -20.51 12.11
C PRO A 7 8.85 -19.23 12.40
N VAL A 8 10.11 -19.14 11.97
CA VAL A 8 11.04 -18.07 12.37
C VAL A 8 11.64 -17.25 11.22
N ARG A 9 11.37 -17.64 9.96
CA ARG A 9 11.94 -16.95 8.78
C ARG A 9 10.84 -16.57 7.80
N TYR A 10 10.93 -15.37 7.24
CA TYR A 10 9.97 -14.85 6.26
C TYR A 10 10.67 -13.96 5.23
N ILE A 11 10.03 -13.81 4.07
CA ILE A 11 10.33 -12.80 3.05
C ILE A 11 9.43 -11.60 3.34
N SER A 12 9.98 -10.39 3.27
CA SER A 12 9.22 -9.15 3.46
C SER A 12 9.92 -8.01 2.74
N ASN A 13 9.15 -7.03 2.29
CA ASN A 13 9.67 -5.75 1.85
C ASN A 13 9.97 -4.87 3.06
N GLU A 14 11.01 -4.06 2.97
CA GLU A 14 11.36 -3.11 4.00
C GLU A 14 10.32 -1.98 4.07
N SER A 15 9.53 -1.97 5.12
CA SER A 15 8.51 -0.94 5.35
C SER A 15 8.01 -0.98 6.79
N SER A 16 7.89 0.18 7.42
CA SER A 16 7.31 0.31 8.77
C SER A 16 5.78 0.37 8.76
N GLY A 17 5.15 0.65 7.62
CA GLY A 17 3.71 0.91 7.51
C GLY A 17 3.29 2.35 7.90
N LYS A 18 4.21 3.20 8.37
CA LYS A 18 3.92 4.54 8.90
C LYS A 18 3.06 5.39 7.96
N GLN A 19 3.39 5.42 6.66
CA GLN A 19 2.65 6.25 5.70
C GLN A 19 1.16 5.82 5.61
N GLY A 20 0.88 4.52 5.64
CA GLY A 20 -0.50 4.00 5.63
C GLY A 20 -1.28 4.39 6.88
N TYR A 21 -0.66 4.29 8.07
CA TYR A 21 -1.26 4.74 9.32
C TYR A 21 -1.55 6.24 9.32
N GLU A 22 -0.61 7.07 8.88
CA GLU A 22 -0.78 8.53 8.82
C GLU A 22 -1.90 8.91 7.84
N ILE A 23 -2.04 8.22 6.70
CA ILE A 23 -3.15 8.45 5.75
C ILE A 23 -4.49 8.06 6.38
N ALA A 24 -4.58 6.92 7.07
CA ALA A 24 -5.79 6.51 7.75
C ALA A 24 -6.22 7.53 8.80
N ILE A 25 -5.26 8.05 9.59
CA ILE A 25 -5.51 9.11 10.59
C ILE A 25 -5.97 10.41 9.92
N ALA A 26 -5.36 10.79 8.80
CA ALA A 26 -5.72 12.00 8.08
C ALA A 26 -7.14 11.93 7.49
N LEU A 27 -7.53 10.78 6.93
CA LEU A 27 -8.88 10.55 6.40
C LEU A 27 -9.93 10.56 7.53
N ASP A 28 -9.64 9.92 8.65
CA ASP A 28 -10.51 9.90 9.84
C ASP A 28 -10.74 11.32 10.40
N LYS A 29 -9.69 12.16 10.47
CA LYS A 29 -9.78 13.56 10.87
C LYS A 29 -10.64 14.41 9.93
N LEU A 30 -10.76 14.04 8.67
CA LEU A 30 -11.66 14.67 7.69
C LEU A 30 -13.10 14.11 7.75
N GLY A 31 -13.42 13.29 8.76
CA GLY A 31 -14.75 12.70 8.94
C GLY A 31 -15.03 11.48 8.04
N ILE A 32 -14.03 10.93 7.37
CA ILE A 32 -14.19 9.76 6.52
C ILE A 32 -14.10 8.49 7.36
N LYS A 33 -15.20 7.71 7.42
CA LYS A 33 -15.21 6.41 8.11
C LYS A 33 -14.15 5.49 7.52
N THR A 34 -13.10 5.20 8.30
CA THR A 34 -11.90 4.54 7.82
C THR A 34 -11.73 3.15 8.41
N THR A 35 -11.43 2.17 7.54
CA THR A 35 -10.96 0.84 7.93
C THR A 35 -9.51 0.68 7.48
N LEU A 36 -8.60 0.36 8.40
CA LEU A 36 -7.18 0.12 8.12
C LEU A 36 -6.90 -1.37 8.15
N ILE A 37 -6.49 -1.96 7.02
CA ILE A 37 -5.99 -3.34 6.93
C ILE A 37 -4.46 -3.24 7.02
N SER A 38 -3.90 -3.68 8.13
CA SER A 38 -2.47 -3.49 8.43
C SER A 38 -1.72 -4.80 8.59
N GLY A 39 -0.61 -4.91 7.87
CA GLY A 39 0.43 -5.89 8.17
C GLY A 39 1.09 -5.64 9.54
N PRO A 40 2.11 -6.44 9.89
CA PRO A 40 2.84 -6.26 11.14
C PRO A 40 3.41 -4.84 11.26
N SER A 41 3.01 -4.12 12.28
CA SER A 41 3.40 -2.74 12.57
C SER A 41 3.25 -2.44 14.06
N ASN A 42 4.09 -1.56 14.57
CA ASN A 42 4.05 -1.09 15.97
C ASN A 42 3.27 0.22 16.13
N PHE A 43 2.71 0.78 15.05
CA PHE A 43 1.92 2.00 15.13
C PHE A 43 0.54 1.74 15.73
N ILE A 44 0.06 2.74 16.47
CA ILE A 44 -1.26 2.75 17.10
C ILE A 44 -2.12 3.75 16.34
N SER A 45 -3.34 3.36 16.02
CA SER A 45 -4.35 4.24 15.42
C SER A 45 -5.33 4.73 16.49
N PRO A 46 -6.01 5.87 16.26
CA PRO A 46 -7.16 6.28 17.06
C PRO A 46 -8.25 5.18 17.12
N LYS A 47 -9.02 5.15 18.21
CA LYS A 47 -10.11 4.17 18.40
C LYS A 47 -11.23 4.28 17.37
N SER A 48 -11.39 5.45 16.75
CA SER A 48 -12.34 5.70 15.66
C SER A 48 -12.04 4.88 14.39
N ILE A 49 -10.77 4.51 14.16
CA ILE A 49 -10.35 3.74 13.01
C ILE A 49 -10.47 2.24 13.30
N LYS A 50 -11.27 1.53 12.50
CA LYS A 50 -11.35 0.08 12.57
C LYS A 50 -10.08 -0.55 11.98
N VAL A 51 -9.24 -1.16 12.83
CA VAL A 51 -8.02 -1.84 12.38
C VAL A 51 -8.25 -3.33 12.25
N LYS A 52 -7.90 -3.87 11.08
CA LYS A 52 -7.82 -5.31 10.80
C LYS A 52 -6.36 -5.69 10.64
N LYS A 53 -5.82 -6.42 11.61
CA LYS A 53 -4.43 -6.89 11.58
C LYS A 53 -4.34 -8.18 10.74
N ILE A 54 -3.38 -8.21 9.85
CA ILE A 54 -3.04 -9.37 9.01
C ILE A 54 -1.52 -9.59 9.03
N THR A 55 -1.09 -10.70 8.50
CA THR A 55 0.35 -11.03 8.42
C THR A 55 0.81 -11.19 6.96
N SER A 56 0.11 -12.00 6.17
CA SER A 56 0.50 -12.35 4.81
C SER A 56 -0.26 -11.56 3.74
N ALA A 57 0.23 -11.61 2.50
CA ALA A 57 -0.46 -11.04 1.35
C ALA A 57 -1.81 -11.72 1.09
N ASP A 58 -1.92 -13.04 1.29
CA ASP A 58 -3.19 -13.75 1.15
C ASP A 58 -4.21 -13.31 2.20
N GLU A 59 -3.80 -13.13 3.45
CA GLU A 59 -4.68 -12.60 4.51
C GLU A 59 -5.14 -11.18 4.16
N MET A 60 -4.23 -10.32 3.70
CA MET A 60 -4.57 -8.95 3.27
C MET A 60 -5.57 -8.97 2.12
N PHE A 61 -5.34 -9.79 1.08
CA PHE A 61 -6.25 -9.95 -0.04
C PHE A 61 -7.66 -10.36 0.42
N ASN A 62 -7.76 -11.35 1.32
CA ASN A 62 -9.03 -11.83 1.83
C ASN A 62 -9.77 -10.77 2.66
N GLU A 63 -9.05 -10.00 3.50
CA GLU A 63 -9.67 -8.91 4.27
C GLU A 63 -10.09 -7.73 3.39
N VAL A 64 -9.33 -7.41 2.34
CA VAL A 64 -9.74 -6.43 1.33
C VAL A 64 -11.03 -6.88 0.65
N LYS A 65 -11.09 -8.12 0.18
CA LYS A 65 -12.29 -8.68 -0.47
C LYS A 65 -13.53 -8.61 0.41
N LYS A 66 -13.40 -8.88 1.73
CA LYS A 66 -14.50 -8.77 2.70
C LYS A 66 -14.90 -7.33 3.02
N THR A 67 -14.00 -6.36 2.80
CA THR A 67 -14.23 -4.96 3.15
C THR A 67 -14.92 -4.20 2.02
N LEU A 68 -14.81 -4.66 0.78
CA LEU A 68 -15.53 -4.10 -0.35
C LEU A 68 -17.06 -4.37 -0.25
N PRO A 69 -17.93 -3.45 -0.76
CA PRO A 69 -17.59 -2.21 -1.45
C PRO A 69 -17.24 -1.06 -0.50
N VAL A 70 -16.43 -0.10 -0.99
CA VAL A 70 -16.10 1.17 -0.34
C VAL A 70 -16.01 2.28 -1.40
N ASP A 71 -16.13 3.55 -1.00
CA ASP A 71 -16.01 4.68 -1.93
C ASP A 71 -14.56 4.96 -2.34
N LEU A 72 -13.63 4.76 -1.40
CA LEU A 72 -12.22 5.06 -1.55
C LEU A 72 -11.34 3.90 -1.07
N ALA A 73 -10.37 3.50 -1.89
CA ALA A 73 -9.32 2.56 -1.50
C ALA A 73 -7.93 3.17 -1.70
N VAL A 74 -7.07 3.08 -0.67
CA VAL A 74 -5.67 3.54 -0.71
C VAL A 74 -4.74 2.37 -0.39
N CYS A 75 -4.01 1.91 -1.39
CA CYS A 75 -3.04 0.80 -1.27
C CYS A 75 -1.64 1.35 -0.98
N ALA A 76 -1.32 1.51 0.30
CA ALA A 76 -0.02 2.02 0.77
C ALA A 76 0.90 0.93 1.35
N ALA A 77 0.42 -0.30 1.48
CA ALA A 77 1.20 -1.40 2.02
C ALA A 77 2.29 -1.87 1.04
N ALA A 78 3.49 -2.13 1.56
CA ALA A 78 4.55 -2.79 0.81
C ALA A 78 4.31 -4.32 0.83
N VAL A 79 3.40 -4.77 -0.01
CA VAL A 79 3.10 -6.19 -0.20
C VAL A 79 4.22 -6.82 -1.02
N THR A 80 4.67 -8.02 -0.62
CA THR A 80 5.66 -8.76 -1.40
C THR A 80 5.06 -9.32 -2.69
N ASP A 81 5.78 -9.22 -3.80
CA ASP A 81 5.32 -9.74 -5.10
C ASP A 81 5.31 -11.26 -5.15
N VAL A 82 6.07 -11.89 -4.25
CA VAL A 82 6.26 -13.34 -4.21
C VAL A 82 6.08 -13.90 -2.80
N LYS A 83 5.70 -15.16 -2.73
CA LYS A 83 5.66 -15.96 -1.48
C LYS A 83 6.31 -17.33 -1.70
N PRO A 84 6.80 -17.99 -0.65
CA PRO A 84 7.29 -19.37 -0.75
C PRO A 84 6.21 -20.31 -1.27
N THR A 85 6.59 -21.26 -2.11
CA THR A 85 5.67 -22.31 -2.60
C THR A 85 5.16 -23.19 -1.47
N LYS A 86 5.98 -23.40 -0.42
CA LYS A 86 5.66 -24.22 0.75
C LYS A 86 6.13 -23.53 2.02
N ARG A 87 5.26 -23.49 3.03
CA ARG A 87 5.62 -23.09 4.40
C ARG A 87 5.93 -24.33 5.21
N ASN A 88 7.12 -24.39 5.80
CA ASN A 88 7.51 -25.49 6.69
C ASN A 88 6.86 -25.31 8.07
N LYS A 89 6.35 -26.40 8.64
CA LYS A 89 5.77 -26.42 9.99
C LYS A 89 6.83 -26.26 11.08
N GLU A 90 8.01 -26.83 10.86
CA GLU A 90 9.13 -26.82 11.77
C GLU A 90 10.24 -25.84 11.35
N LYS A 91 11.11 -25.50 12.29
CA LYS A 91 12.29 -24.67 12.03
C LYS A 91 13.21 -25.41 11.06
N ILE A 92 13.45 -24.84 9.90
CA ILE A 92 14.37 -25.38 8.89
C ILE A 92 15.79 -25.39 9.49
N LYS A 93 16.39 -26.58 9.61
CA LYS A 93 17.78 -26.76 10.09
C LYS A 93 18.77 -26.30 9.03
N LYS A 94 19.97 -25.85 9.44
CA LYS A 94 21.02 -25.40 8.51
C LYS A 94 21.42 -26.51 7.52
N SER A 95 21.45 -27.76 7.98
CA SER A 95 21.79 -28.94 7.16
C SER A 95 20.74 -29.32 6.12
N SER A 96 19.49 -28.87 6.28
CA SER A 96 18.37 -29.16 5.35
C SER A 96 17.98 -27.96 4.50
N LEU A 97 18.68 -26.83 4.64
CA LEU A 97 18.49 -25.66 3.79
C LEU A 97 19.33 -25.88 2.54
N ASP A 98 18.69 -26.06 1.40
CA ASP A 98 19.35 -25.78 0.14
C ASP A 98 19.57 -24.27 0.08
N LEU A 99 20.77 -23.84 0.45
CA LEU A 99 21.17 -22.45 0.52
C LEU A 99 21.23 -21.79 -0.88
N ASN A 100 21.09 -22.58 -1.93
CA ASN A 100 21.22 -22.11 -3.30
C ASN A 100 19.89 -21.63 -3.90
N SER A 101 18.73 -22.08 -3.37
CA SER A 101 17.45 -21.69 -3.93
C SER A 101 16.30 -21.67 -2.92
N ILE A 102 15.40 -20.69 -3.07
CA ILE A 102 14.10 -20.65 -2.41
C ILE A 102 13.05 -20.61 -3.51
N ASN A 103 12.24 -21.67 -3.59
CA ASN A 103 11.14 -21.72 -4.55
C ASN A 103 10.03 -20.78 -4.15
N VAL A 104 9.65 -19.87 -5.05
CA VAL A 104 8.62 -18.88 -4.82
C VAL A 104 7.57 -18.89 -5.93
N ILE A 105 6.36 -18.45 -5.58
CA ILE A 105 5.27 -18.19 -6.52
C ILE A 105 4.81 -16.74 -6.36
N LYS A 106 4.16 -16.19 -7.39
CA LYS A 106 3.62 -14.83 -7.35
C LYS A 106 2.48 -14.71 -6.34
N ASN A 107 2.47 -13.62 -5.61
CA ASN A 107 1.31 -13.18 -4.84
C ASN A 107 0.24 -12.57 -5.75
N ARG A 108 -0.99 -12.50 -5.24
CA ARG A 108 -2.08 -11.78 -5.90
C ARG A 108 -1.83 -10.28 -5.81
N ASP A 109 -2.02 -9.58 -6.91
CA ASP A 109 -1.93 -8.12 -6.90
C ASP A 109 -3.24 -7.52 -6.37
N ILE A 110 -3.14 -6.99 -5.15
CA ILE A 110 -4.30 -6.43 -4.43
C ILE A 110 -4.78 -5.14 -5.10
N LEU A 111 -3.86 -4.28 -5.54
CA LEU A 111 -4.20 -3.03 -6.20
C LEU A 111 -4.94 -3.29 -7.51
N GLU A 112 -4.43 -4.20 -8.32
CA GLU A 112 -5.05 -4.61 -9.58
C GLU A 112 -6.43 -5.25 -9.35
N PHE A 113 -6.55 -6.11 -8.33
CA PHE A 113 -7.82 -6.72 -7.97
C PHE A 113 -8.90 -5.67 -7.62
N ILE A 114 -8.56 -4.67 -6.81
CA ILE A 114 -9.48 -3.60 -6.42
C ILE A 114 -9.87 -2.75 -7.62
N SER A 115 -8.87 -2.37 -8.43
CA SER A 115 -9.06 -1.44 -9.55
C SER A 115 -9.84 -2.04 -10.72
N LYS A 116 -9.68 -3.36 -10.96
CA LYS A 116 -10.36 -4.09 -12.03
C LYS A 116 -11.67 -4.77 -11.59
N ASN A 117 -12.10 -4.59 -10.35
CA ASN A 117 -13.32 -5.19 -9.83
C ASN A 117 -14.56 -4.45 -10.32
N ASN A 118 -15.15 -4.93 -11.40
CA ASN A 118 -16.28 -4.24 -12.08
C ASN A 118 -17.54 -4.08 -11.20
N LYS A 119 -17.80 -5.00 -10.24
CA LYS A 119 -18.99 -4.94 -9.38
C LYS A 119 -18.83 -4.04 -8.16
N ASN A 120 -17.65 -4.09 -7.52
CA ASN A 120 -17.39 -3.47 -6.23
C ASN A 120 -16.17 -2.55 -6.28
N ARG A 121 -15.82 -2.03 -7.47
CA ARG A 121 -14.71 -1.09 -7.61
C ARG A 121 -15.03 0.18 -6.84
N PRO A 122 -14.12 0.64 -5.96
CA PRO A 122 -14.24 1.94 -5.34
C PRO A 122 -14.32 3.07 -6.38
N ARG A 123 -15.01 4.14 -6.06
CA ARG A 123 -15.08 5.34 -6.90
C ARG A 123 -13.68 5.91 -7.16
N ILE A 124 -12.81 5.85 -6.13
CA ILE A 124 -11.41 6.25 -6.24
C ILE A 124 -10.53 5.10 -5.74
N VAL A 125 -9.56 4.72 -6.56
CA VAL A 125 -8.50 3.77 -6.21
C VAL A 125 -7.15 4.45 -6.34
N ALA A 126 -6.41 4.51 -5.25
CA ALA A 126 -5.10 5.10 -5.20
C ALA A 126 -4.04 4.06 -4.76
N GLY A 127 -2.91 4.03 -5.46
CA GLY A 127 -1.78 3.18 -5.13
C GLY A 127 -0.53 3.96 -4.78
N PHE A 128 0.47 3.27 -4.24
CA PHE A 128 1.82 3.80 -4.06
C PHE A 128 2.81 3.13 -5.01
N SER A 129 3.81 3.88 -5.42
CA SER A 129 4.95 3.40 -6.18
C SER A 129 6.24 3.83 -5.49
N ALA A 130 7.15 2.87 -5.26
CA ALA A 130 8.47 3.09 -4.72
C ALA A 130 9.48 2.79 -5.83
N GLU A 131 10.12 3.82 -6.34
CA GLU A 131 11.00 3.71 -7.50
C GLU A 131 12.40 4.24 -7.15
N THR A 132 13.41 3.67 -7.78
CA THR A 132 14.81 4.12 -7.64
C THR A 132 15.28 4.96 -8.82
N GLN A 133 14.59 4.88 -9.96
CA GLN A 133 14.90 5.60 -11.19
C GLN A 133 13.63 5.85 -12.02
N ASN A 134 13.65 6.88 -12.87
CA ASN A 134 12.53 7.22 -13.75
C ASN A 134 11.16 7.28 -13.04
N VAL A 135 11.16 7.78 -11.79
CA VAL A 135 10.04 7.71 -10.83
C VAL A 135 8.70 8.03 -11.47
N ASN A 136 8.59 9.20 -12.12
CA ASN A 136 7.32 9.64 -12.69
C ASN A 136 6.88 8.78 -13.88
N LYS A 137 7.81 8.38 -14.76
CA LYS A 137 7.52 7.54 -15.93
C LYS A 137 7.04 6.16 -15.50
N ASN A 138 7.79 5.48 -14.63
CA ASN A 138 7.46 4.14 -14.15
C ASN A 138 6.13 4.13 -13.38
N SER A 139 5.92 5.15 -12.54
CA SER A 139 4.68 5.29 -11.78
C SER A 139 3.47 5.57 -12.67
N PHE A 140 3.63 6.32 -13.77
CA PHE A 140 2.55 6.55 -14.73
C PHE A 140 2.20 5.27 -15.52
N ILE A 141 3.20 4.47 -15.89
CA ILE A 141 2.98 3.14 -16.47
C ILE A 141 2.19 2.27 -15.49
N LYS A 142 2.65 2.20 -14.23
CA LYS A 142 1.95 1.45 -13.17
C LYS A 142 0.50 1.91 -12.98
N LEU A 143 0.25 3.22 -13.01
CA LEU A 143 -1.10 3.76 -12.91
C LEU A 143 -2.02 3.21 -14.01
N LYS A 144 -1.54 3.21 -15.26
CA LYS A 144 -2.29 2.68 -16.40
C LYS A 144 -2.51 1.18 -16.31
N ASP A 145 -1.45 0.42 -16.05
CA ASP A 145 -1.48 -1.04 -16.00
C ASP A 145 -2.39 -1.56 -14.87
N LYS A 146 -2.43 -0.82 -13.75
CA LYS A 146 -3.26 -1.16 -12.59
C LYS A 146 -4.63 -0.47 -12.59
N TYR A 147 -4.95 0.34 -13.60
CA TYR A 147 -6.25 1.05 -13.72
C TYR A 147 -6.60 1.91 -12.49
N CYS A 148 -5.59 2.51 -11.85
CA CYS A 148 -5.78 3.39 -10.70
C CYS A 148 -6.23 4.79 -11.12
N ASP A 149 -6.84 5.53 -10.20
CA ASP A 149 -7.15 6.95 -10.37
C ASP A 149 -5.97 7.83 -9.99
N PHE A 150 -5.17 7.38 -8.99
CA PHE A 150 -3.96 8.05 -8.52
C PHE A 150 -2.83 7.06 -8.23
N ILE A 151 -1.61 7.49 -8.49
CA ILE A 151 -0.39 6.89 -7.93
C ILE A 151 0.39 7.95 -7.16
N PHE A 152 0.74 7.62 -5.92
CA PHE A 152 1.63 8.39 -5.07
C PHE A 152 3.04 7.80 -5.16
N ALA A 153 3.90 8.47 -5.91
CA ALA A 153 5.22 7.99 -6.26
C ALA A 153 6.29 8.52 -5.31
N ASN A 154 7.10 7.62 -4.76
CA ASN A 154 8.22 7.91 -3.89
C ASN A 154 9.53 7.57 -4.60
N ASP A 155 10.52 8.46 -4.50
CA ASP A 155 11.91 8.17 -4.85
C ASP A 155 12.60 7.56 -3.62
N VAL A 156 12.80 6.24 -3.63
CA VAL A 156 13.42 5.53 -2.50
C VAL A 156 14.95 5.40 -2.62
N SER A 157 15.55 5.93 -3.69
CA SER A 157 17.01 5.98 -3.84
C SER A 157 17.66 7.04 -2.93
N LYS A 158 16.90 8.02 -2.47
CA LYS A 158 17.39 9.16 -1.70
C LYS A 158 17.41 8.89 -0.21
N LYS A 159 18.55 9.10 0.42
CA LYS A 159 18.68 9.00 1.89
C LYS A 159 17.76 9.99 2.61
N GLY A 160 17.17 9.55 3.72
CA GLY A 160 16.34 10.38 4.60
C GLY A 160 14.92 10.68 4.09
N ILE A 161 14.44 9.94 3.07
CA ILE A 161 13.04 9.88 2.64
C ILE A 161 12.65 8.44 2.30
N GLY A 162 11.36 8.14 2.24
CA GLY A 162 10.85 6.80 1.87
C GLY A 162 10.73 5.83 3.04
N PHE A 163 11.19 4.58 2.85
CA PHE A 163 11.11 3.54 3.87
C PHE A 163 11.91 3.89 5.13
N ASN A 164 11.38 3.51 6.30
CA ASN A 164 12.01 3.72 7.62
C ASN A 164 12.45 5.16 7.96
N SER A 165 11.99 6.17 7.18
CA SER A 165 12.19 7.59 7.45
C SER A 165 10.93 8.23 8.01
N GLU A 166 11.09 9.26 8.85
CA GLU A 166 10.02 10.15 9.30
C GLU A 166 9.51 11.06 8.16
N TYR A 167 10.36 11.30 7.16
CA TYR A 167 10.09 12.21 6.05
C TYR A 167 9.80 11.46 4.76
N ASN A 168 9.03 12.11 3.89
CA ASN A 168 8.78 11.64 2.54
C ASN A 168 8.72 12.82 1.57
N LYS A 169 8.87 12.53 0.28
CA LYS A 169 8.58 13.41 -0.86
C LYS A 169 7.76 12.60 -1.85
N VAL A 170 6.63 13.13 -2.30
CA VAL A 170 5.67 12.37 -3.10
C VAL A 170 5.32 13.11 -4.37
N SER A 171 5.43 12.45 -5.52
CA SER A 171 4.79 12.88 -6.75
C SER A 171 3.39 12.28 -6.84
N VAL A 172 2.38 13.11 -6.95
CA VAL A 172 0.98 12.72 -7.16
C VAL A 172 0.73 12.67 -8.67
N ILE A 173 0.39 11.52 -9.19
CA ILE A 173 0.12 11.30 -10.61
C ILE A 173 -1.34 10.88 -10.75
N ASP A 174 -2.13 11.62 -11.53
CA ASP A 174 -3.53 11.29 -11.80
C ASP A 174 -3.72 10.54 -13.14
N LYS A 175 -4.92 10.02 -13.36
CA LYS A 175 -5.24 9.26 -14.58
C LYS A 175 -5.12 10.06 -15.88
N LYS A 176 -5.09 11.41 -15.82
CA LYS A 176 -4.85 12.29 -16.97
C LYS A 176 -3.35 12.51 -17.24
N GLY A 177 -2.48 11.97 -16.40
CA GLY A 177 -1.03 12.16 -16.48
C GLY A 177 -0.54 13.46 -15.87
N LYS A 178 -1.41 14.23 -15.20
CA LYS A 178 -0.99 15.43 -14.46
C LYS A 178 -0.15 15.04 -13.26
N ILE A 179 0.99 15.71 -13.10
CA ILE A 179 1.92 15.46 -12.01
C ILE A 179 1.98 16.69 -11.10
N LYS A 180 1.77 16.47 -9.80
CA LYS A 180 1.95 17.48 -8.75
C LYS A 180 2.89 16.92 -7.69
N THR A 181 3.88 17.70 -7.28
CA THR A 181 4.82 17.27 -6.24
C THR A 181 4.43 17.84 -4.89
N ILE A 182 4.35 16.97 -3.87
CA ILE A 182 4.34 17.36 -2.46
C ILE A 182 5.80 17.34 -2.00
N PRO A 183 6.39 18.50 -1.61
CA PRO A 183 7.80 18.60 -1.26
C PRO A 183 8.12 17.77 -0.01
N LYS A 184 9.44 17.53 0.22
CA LYS A 184 9.90 16.78 1.40
C LYS A 184 9.32 17.36 2.68
N ASN A 185 8.61 16.52 3.43
CA ASN A 185 8.00 16.88 4.70
C ASN A 185 7.78 15.63 5.57
N LYS A 186 7.35 15.81 6.82
CA LYS A 186 6.93 14.70 7.69
C LYS A 186 5.82 13.88 7.04
N LYS A 187 5.82 12.58 7.25
CA LYS A 187 4.79 11.66 6.70
C LYS A 187 3.36 12.05 7.08
N SER A 188 3.15 12.61 8.27
CA SER A 188 1.85 13.15 8.70
C SER A 188 1.39 14.33 7.82
N PHE A 189 2.28 15.28 7.49
CA PHE A 189 1.96 16.37 6.58
C PHE A 189 1.62 15.85 5.17
N ILE A 190 2.45 14.93 4.65
CA ILE A 190 2.20 14.29 3.35
C ILE A 190 0.84 13.59 3.35
N ALA A 191 0.51 12.86 4.42
CA ALA A 191 -0.76 12.17 4.58
C ALA A 191 -1.97 13.12 4.56
N ASN A 192 -1.88 14.25 5.26
CA ASN A 192 -2.94 15.28 5.24
C ASN A 192 -3.15 15.84 3.83
N LYS A 193 -2.07 16.10 3.06
CA LYS A 193 -2.18 16.55 1.67
C LYS A 193 -2.80 15.49 0.75
N ILE A 194 -2.42 14.23 0.92
CA ILE A 194 -2.99 13.10 0.18
C ILE A 194 -4.49 12.96 0.51
N ALA A 195 -4.86 12.97 1.79
CA ALA A 195 -6.24 12.85 2.23
C ALA A 195 -7.12 13.96 1.66
N GLN A 196 -6.62 15.21 1.65
CA GLN A 196 -7.34 16.35 1.06
C GLN A 196 -7.55 16.18 -0.44
N ILE A 197 -6.50 15.78 -1.21
CA ILE A 197 -6.61 15.53 -2.66
C ILE A 197 -7.67 14.47 -2.96
N LEU A 198 -7.70 13.39 -2.16
CA LEU A 198 -8.64 12.30 -2.34
C LEU A 198 -10.07 12.71 -1.97
N LEU A 199 -10.25 13.50 -0.90
CA LEU A 199 -11.55 14.05 -0.52
C LEU A 199 -12.10 15.01 -1.56
N ASP A 200 -11.30 15.97 -2.03
CA ASP A 200 -11.69 16.92 -3.07
C ASP A 200 -12.21 16.17 -4.30
N LYS A 201 -11.48 15.12 -4.72
CA LYS A 201 -11.87 14.29 -5.85
C LYS A 201 -13.18 13.52 -5.61
N LEU A 202 -13.41 12.99 -4.39
CA LEU A 202 -14.67 12.32 -4.02
C LEU A 202 -15.86 13.26 -4.08
N VAL A 203 -15.67 14.53 -3.69
CA VAL A 203 -16.71 15.56 -3.72
C VAL A 203 -17.02 15.97 -5.16
N ASP A 204 -15.99 16.24 -5.98
CA ASP A 204 -16.15 16.59 -7.38
C ASP A 204 -16.95 15.52 -8.15
N ASP A 205 -16.63 14.24 -7.94
CA ASP A 205 -17.32 13.12 -8.61
C ASP A 205 -18.79 12.94 -8.11
N ARG A 206 -19.19 13.53 -6.97
CA ARG A 206 -20.60 13.59 -6.56
C ARG A 206 -21.39 14.69 -7.27
N ASN A 207 -20.74 15.80 -7.58
CA ASN A 207 -21.40 16.95 -8.20
C ASN A 207 -21.60 16.79 -9.73
N ILE A 208 -21.05 15.74 -10.34
CA ILE A 208 -21.12 15.45 -11.78
C ILE A 208 -22.22 14.40 -12.10
N ASN A 209 -22.77 13.72 -11.10
CA ASN A 209 -23.84 12.71 -11.22
C ASN A 209 -25.15 13.25 -10.62
#